data_716f138d3e3a34e00ebc81fcaf5df1f1
#
_entry.id   716f138d3e3a34e00ebc81fcaf5df1f1
#
_cell.length_a   1.000
_cell.length_b   1.000
_cell.length_c   1.000
_cell.angle_alpha   90.00
_cell.angle_beta   90.00
_cell.angle_gamma   90.00
#
_symmetry.space_group_name_H-M   'P 1'
#
loop_
_entity.id
_entity.type
_entity.pdbx_description
1 polymer ?
#
loop_
_entity_poly.entity_id
_entity_poly.type
_entity_poly.pdbx_seq_one_letter_code
_entity_poly.pdbx_strand_id
1 'polypeptide(L)'
;MLRNGDFEDEQPEWSEKKFNRMVWRTRVRLVSNAVGALLLFYLLYVLYLSLSQIFFDTPERNDTFIRSVITAVELHGNGVKVEKTGLPNVEVTPLLTQKATLKLYRDIGGWQVITGEVRAEQPLFGELTYSVEDTGAYLNSDSDMQGAFILPSSIMSEQTTPPDQQRKEEGIEQLGRMDDGNVADMSFSTMTLMQPEQLLKLLEGYDLAVTGMPVYAGELKEFEVGSNIAGGKDYYVPHLTLRPLYAFEEDNRLSMWGLYFTAEDVGKMSEHTANMISDLKWLTESIQYNGVDIDKQRLAYLKKHGVQVYGATVTGPVRELEKLKEQPQFREFRLGRIEVWNWD
;
A
#
# COMPACT_ATOMS: atom_id res chain seq x y z
N MET A 1 -27.14 -103.05 -13.19
CA MET A 1 -25.80 -102.66 -13.64
C MET A 1 -25.83 -101.18 -13.92
N LEU A 2 -25.39 -100.38 -12.96
CA LEU A 2 -25.26 -98.96 -13.10
C LEU A 2 -23.75 -98.61 -13.14
N ARG A 3 -23.33 -98.07 -14.23
CA ARG A 3 -21.91 -97.75 -14.58
C ARG A 3 -21.59 -96.34 -13.97
N ASN A 4 -20.78 -96.31 -12.92
CA ASN A 4 -20.26 -95.12 -12.36
C ASN A 4 -19.33 -94.50 -13.41
N GLY A 5 -19.63 -93.27 -13.84
CA GLY A 5 -18.77 -92.47 -14.64
C GLY A 5 -17.94 -91.57 -13.69
N ASP A 6 -16.64 -91.86 -13.63
CA ASP A 6 -15.65 -91.04 -12.94
C ASP A 6 -15.52 -89.77 -13.73
N PHE A 7 -16.02 -88.69 -13.17
CA PHE A 7 -15.62 -87.35 -13.59
C PHE A 7 -14.28 -87.03 -12.91
N GLU A 8 -13.17 -87.23 -13.57
CA GLU A 8 -11.92 -86.67 -13.19
C GLU A 8 -11.99 -85.16 -13.42
N ASP A 9 -12.09 -84.44 -12.30
CA ASP A 9 -11.90 -83.02 -12.27
C ASP A 9 -10.39 -82.69 -12.64
N GLU A 10 -10.11 -82.48 -13.92
CA GLU A 10 -8.86 -81.95 -14.39
C GLU A 10 -8.77 -80.51 -13.88
N GLN A 11 -8.28 -80.34 -12.65
CA GLN A 11 -7.79 -79.04 -12.19
C GLN A 11 -6.58 -78.58 -13.03
N PRO A 12 -6.64 -77.49 -13.74
CA PRO A 12 -5.49 -77.06 -14.55
C PRO A 12 -4.29 -76.84 -13.65
N GLU A 13 -3.27 -77.67 -13.73
CA GLU A 13 -1.97 -77.45 -13.06
C GLU A 13 -1.38 -76.14 -13.54
N TRP A 14 -1.64 -75.09 -12.80
CA TRP A 14 -0.99 -73.82 -13.01
C TRP A 14 0.47 -73.96 -12.58
N SER A 15 1.43 -74.12 -13.55
CA SER A 15 2.83 -74.17 -13.20
C SER A 15 3.17 -72.83 -12.48
N GLU A 16 3.84 -72.90 -11.33
CA GLU A 16 4.27 -71.72 -10.54
C GLU A 16 4.96 -70.67 -11.42
N LYS A 17 5.66 -71.06 -12.44
CA LYS A 17 6.32 -70.16 -13.43
C LYS A 17 5.28 -69.34 -14.24
N LYS A 18 4.15 -69.92 -14.63
CA LYS A 18 3.10 -69.18 -15.36
C LYS A 18 2.37 -68.21 -14.43
N PHE A 19 2.11 -68.62 -13.19
CA PHE A 19 1.47 -67.76 -12.14
C PHE A 19 2.39 -66.57 -11.83
N ASN A 20 3.65 -66.81 -11.51
CA ASN A 20 4.63 -65.75 -11.21
C ASN A 20 4.82 -64.79 -12.39
N ARG A 21 4.81 -65.28 -13.63
CA ARG A 21 4.88 -64.41 -14.83
C ARG A 21 3.62 -63.59 -15.02
N MET A 22 2.44 -64.12 -14.70
CA MET A 22 1.19 -63.36 -14.75
C MET A 22 1.13 -62.28 -13.67
N VAL A 23 1.48 -62.61 -12.43
CA VAL A 23 1.56 -61.67 -11.32
C VAL A 23 2.57 -60.58 -11.61
N TRP A 24 3.74 -60.93 -12.14
CA TRP A 24 4.77 -59.95 -12.52
C TRP A 24 4.29 -59.00 -13.62
N ARG A 25 3.66 -59.53 -14.67
CA ARG A 25 3.06 -58.72 -15.76
C ARG A 25 1.98 -57.78 -15.26
N THR A 26 1.13 -58.25 -14.36
CA THR A 26 0.08 -57.41 -13.75
C THR A 26 0.68 -56.29 -12.91
N ARG A 27 1.70 -56.58 -12.09
CA ARG A 27 2.41 -55.58 -11.30
C ARG A 27 3.10 -54.55 -12.21
N VAL A 28 3.81 -54.98 -13.24
CA VAL A 28 4.46 -54.08 -14.19
C VAL A 28 3.44 -53.20 -14.92
N ARG A 29 2.30 -53.75 -15.34
CA ARG A 29 1.22 -52.99 -15.98
C ARG A 29 0.60 -51.98 -15.02
N LEU A 30 0.40 -52.33 -13.76
CA LEU A 30 -0.15 -51.47 -12.73
C LEU A 30 0.83 -50.31 -12.41
N VAL A 31 2.12 -50.60 -12.26
CA VAL A 31 3.16 -49.60 -12.09
C VAL A 31 3.26 -48.68 -13.32
N SER A 32 3.25 -49.26 -14.51
CA SER A 32 3.31 -48.46 -15.76
C SER A 32 2.09 -47.55 -15.91
N ASN A 33 0.87 -48.02 -15.56
CA ASN A 33 -0.32 -47.19 -15.59
C ASN A 33 -0.26 -46.09 -14.53
N ALA A 34 0.26 -46.37 -13.32
CA ALA A 34 0.43 -45.38 -12.26
C ALA A 34 1.47 -44.30 -12.67
N VAL A 35 2.59 -44.71 -13.25
CA VAL A 35 3.60 -43.78 -13.79
C VAL A 35 3.03 -42.96 -14.94
N GLY A 36 2.27 -43.59 -15.86
CA GLY A 36 1.61 -42.90 -16.96
C GLY A 36 0.58 -41.87 -16.47
N ALA A 37 -0.20 -42.22 -15.45
CA ALA A 37 -1.13 -41.27 -14.81
C ALA A 37 -0.39 -40.08 -14.16
N LEU A 38 0.67 -40.35 -13.42
CA LEU A 38 1.51 -39.29 -12.82
C LEU A 38 2.12 -38.37 -13.87
N LEU A 39 2.63 -38.93 -14.97
CA LEU A 39 3.15 -38.12 -16.08
C LEU A 39 2.05 -37.27 -16.74
N LEU A 40 0.86 -37.82 -16.92
CA LEU A 40 -0.27 -37.07 -17.45
C LEU A 40 -0.65 -35.91 -16.53
N PHE A 41 -0.78 -36.14 -15.21
CA PHE A 41 -1.03 -35.07 -14.25
C PHE A 41 0.07 -34.02 -14.24
N TYR A 42 1.32 -34.42 -14.34
CA TYR A 42 2.43 -33.48 -14.44
C TYR A 42 2.35 -32.63 -15.72
N LEU A 43 2.06 -33.24 -16.86
CA LEU A 43 1.88 -32.50 -18.13
C LEU A 43 0.69 -31.52 -18.06
N LEU A 44 -0.43 -31.95 -17.50
CA LEU A 44 -1.59 -31.06 -17.27
C LEU A 44 -1.25 -29.91 -16.34
N TYR A 45 -0.46 -30.17 -15.29
CA TYR A 45 -0.01 -29.16 -14.36
C TYR A 45 0.92 -28.15 -15.05
N VAL A 46 1.90 -28.62 -15.84
CA VAL A 46 2.80 -27.73 -16.62
C VAL A 46 2.01 -26.90 -17.63
N LEU A 47 1.05 -27.53 -18.33
CA LEU A 47 0.15 -26.81 -19.25
C LEU A 47 -0.67 -25.75 -18.53
N TYR A 48 -1.22 -26.08 -17.37
CA TYR A 48 -1.96 -25.14 -16.53
C TYR A 48 -1.07 -23.94 -16.12
N LEU A 49 0.15 -24.20 -15.64
CA LEU A 49 1.08 -23.13 -15.28
C LEU A 49 1.43 -22.24 -16.48
N SER A 50 1.69 -22.84 -17.66
CA SER A 50 2.00 -22.08 -18.86
C SER A 50 0.83 -21.22 -19.32
N LEU A 51 -0.40 -21.74 -19.30
CA LEU A 51 -1.61 -20.98 -19.64
C LEU A 51 -1.89 -19.86 -18.61
N SER A 52 -1.68 -20.13 -17.33
CA SER A 52 -1.85 -19.12 -16.30
C SER A 52 -0.84 -18.00 -16.45
N GLN A 53 0.41 -18.33 -16.74
CA GLN A 53 1.46 -17.35 -16.98
C GLN A 53 1.15 -16.48 -18.20
N ILE A 54 0.78 -17.07 -19.34
CA ILE A 54 0.36 -16.33 -20.54
C ILE A 54 -0.83 -15.42 -20.26
N PHE A 55 -1.80 -15.87 -19.44
CA PHE A 55 -2.98 -15.08 -19.09
C PHE A 55 -2.66 -13.87 -18.21
N PHE A 56 -1.72 -14.01 -17.28
CA PHE A 56 -1.35 -12.95 -16.34
C PHE A 56 -0.19 -12.09 -16.84
N ASP A 57 0.68 -12.62 -17.68
CA ASP A 57 1.87 -11.93 -18.22
C ASP A 57 1.50 -10.97 -19.36
N THR A 58 0.29 -10.45 -19.35
CA THR A 58 -0.09 -9.33 -20.18
C THR A 58 0.35 -8.04 -19.48
N PRO A 59 1.12 -7.17 -20.15
CA PRO A 59 1.59 -5.92 -19.58
C PRO A 59 0.46 -5.12 -18.92
N GLU A 60 -0.70 -5.05 -19.57
CA GLU A 60 -1.88 -4.33 -19.08
C GLU A 60 -2.36 -4.79 -17.70
N ARG A 61 -2.32 -6.10 -17.39
CA ARG A 61 -2.73 -6.63 -16.08
C ARG A 61 -1.72 -6.36 -15.00
N ASN A 62 -0.45 -6.51 -15.32
CA ASN A 62 0.63 -6.20 -14.40
C ASN A 62 0.65 -4.71 -14.09
N ASP A 63 0.48 -3.86 -15.10
CA ASP A 63 0.42 -2.40 -14.93
C ASP A 63 -0.81 -1.98 -14.12
N THR A 64 -1.97 -2.61 -14.35
CA THR A 64 -3.18 -2.38 -13.53
C THR A 64 -2.96 -2.78 -12.07
N PHE A 65 -2.36 -3.95 -11.81
CA PHE A 65 -2.06 -4.39 -10.46
C PHE A 65 -1.06 -3.45 -9.77
N ILE A 66 0.03 -3.09 -10.44
CA ILE A 66 1.03 -2.17 -9.88
C ILE A 66 0.44 -0.77 -9.67
N ARG A 67 -0.34 -0.25 -10.61
CA ARG A 67 -1.07 1.02 -10.43
C ARG A 67 -1.98 0.97 -9.20
N SER A 68 -2.71 -0.13 -9.01
CA SER A 68 -3.60 -0.26 -7.84
C SER A 68 -2.83 -0.26 -6.53
N VAL A 69 -1.68 -0.94 -6.46
CA VAL A 69 -0.82 -0.93 -5.26
C VAL A 69 -0.26 0.46 -5.00
N ILE A 70 0.35 1.10 -6.00
CA ILE A 70 0.90 2.46 -5.87
C ILE A 70 -0.20 3.42 -5.40
N THR A 71 -1.35 3.40 -6.06
CA THR A 71 -2.44 4.33 -5.77
C THR A 71 -3.01 4.10 -4.37
N ALA A 72 -3.28 2.84 -3.99
CA ALA A 72 -3.80 2.52 -2.67
C ALA A 72 -2.80 2.91 -1.56
N VAL A 73 -1.54 2.54 -1.69
CA VAL A 73 -0.52 2.82 -0.66
C VAL A 73 -0.27 4.32 -0.51
N GLU A 74 -0.13 5.04 -1.61
CA GLU A 74 0.23 6.47 -1.54
C GLU A 74 -0.95 7.40 -1.24
N LEU A 75 -2.19 7.01 -1.57
CA LEU A 75 -3.37 7.76 -1.15
C LEU A 75 -3.68 7.59 0.34
N HIS A 76 -3.33 6.45 0.94
CA HIS A 76 -3.53 6.19 2.36
C HIS A 76 -2.26 6.35 3.20
N GLY A 77 -1.12 6.55 2.56
CA GLY A 77 0.17 6.74 3.23
C GLY A 77 0.47 8.22 3.50
N ASN A 78 1.26 8.47 4.54
CA ASN A 78 1.65 9.81 4.94
C ASN A 78 3.02 10.20 4.36
N GLY A 79 3.05 10.84 3.19
CA GLY A 79 4.29 11.26 2.54
C GLY A 79 5.18 10.10 2.06
N VAL A 80 4.64 8.89 2.05
CA VAL A 80 5.33 7.68 1.58
C VAL A 80 5.18 7.56 0.08
N LYS A 81 6.21 7.06 -0.58
CA LYS A 81 6.23 6.80 -2.03
C LYS A 81 6.63 5.36 -2.30
N VAL A 82 6.00 4.77 -3.30
CA VAL A 82 6.30 3.42 -3.75
C VAL A 82 7.32 3.48 -4.89
N GLU A 83 8.22 2.50 -4.95
CA GLU A 83 9.20 2.34 -6.03
C GLU A 83 8.54 2.31 -7.41
N LYS A 84 9.06 3.15 -8.33
CA LYS A 84 8.56 3.29 -9.70
C LYS A 84 9.62 3.00 -10.75
N THR A 85 10.89 2.91 -10.33
CA THR A 85 12.02 2.64 -11.19
C THR A 85 12.29 1.14 -11.29
N GLY A 86 12.22 0.63 -12.50
CA GLY A 86 12.31 -0.80 -12.78
C GLY A 86 10.91 -1.42 -12.90
N LEU A 87 10.79 -2.44 -13.73
CA LEU A 87 9.57 -3.23 -13.78
C LEU A 87 9.50 -4.05 -12.48
N PRO A 88 8.57 -3.76 -11.56
CA PRO A 88 8.44 -4.61 -10.38
C PRO A 88 8.12 -6.02 -10.84
N ASN A 89 8.82 -6.98 -10.27
CA ASN A 89 8.59 -8.39 -10.60
C ASN A 89 7.24 -8.81 -10.01
N VAL A 90 6.23 -8.94 -10.88
CA VAL A 90 4.93 -9.50 -10.50
C VAL A 90 5.00 -11.00 -10.65
N GLU A 91 4.96 -11.70 -9.53
CA GLU A 91 4.92 -13.14 -9.50
C GLU A 91 3.47 -13.63 -9.56
N VAL A 92 3.21 -14.65 -10.39
CA VAL A 92 1.91 -15.31 -10.43
C VAL A 92 2.03 -16.69 -9.79
N THR A 93 1.29 -16.90 -8.73
CA THR A 93 1.26 -18.19 -8.04
C THR A 93 0.41 -19.23 -8.79
N PRO A 94 0.60 -20.54 -8.53
CA PRO A 94 -0.28 -21.58 -9.10
C PRO A 94 -1.76 -21.43 -8.73
N LEU A 95 -2.10 -20.64 -7.73
CA LEU A 95 -3.48 -20.34 -7.34
C LEU A 95 -4.03 -19.09 -8.04
N LEU A 96 -3.38 -18.64 -9.12
CA LEU A 96 -3.77 -17.46 -9.90
C LEU A 96 -3.81 -16.17 -9.03
N THR A 97 -2.84 -16.02 -8.15
CA THR A 97 -2.67 -14.82 -7.32
C THR A 97 -1.44 -14.06 -7.83
N GLN A 98 -1.63 -12.79 -8.19
CA GLN A 98 -0.54 -11.86 -8.44
C GLN A 98 0.07 -11.41 -7.11
N LYS A 99 1.40 -11.36 -7.04
CA LYS A 99 2.16 -10.90 -5.88
C LYS A 99 3.25 -9.96 -6.32
N ALA A 100 3.46 -8.89 -5.56
CA ALA A 100 4.59 -8.01 -5.74
C ALA A 100 5.12 -7.53 -4.39
N THR A 101 6.43 -7.32 -4.34
CA THR A 101 7.10 -6.61 -3.24
C THR A 101 7.75 -5.37 -3.82
N LEU A 102 7.37 -4.19 -3.31
CA LEU A 102 7.80 -2.89 -3.78
C LEU A 102 8.48 -2.14 -2.64
N LYS A 103 9.58 -1.45 -2.92
CA LYS A 103 10.24 -0.63 -1.90
C LYS A 103 9.44 0.63 -1.62
N LEU A 104 9.50 1.08 -0.37
CA LEU A 104 8.97 2.36 0.08
C LEU A 104 10.09 3.37 0.24
N TYR A 105 9.80 4.59 -0.15
CA TYR A 105 10.70 5.72 -0.04
C TYR A 105 10.04 6.87 0.71
N ARG A 106 10.86 7.64 1.39
CA ARG A 106 10.56 8.99 1.84
C ARG A 106 11.55 9.96 1.23
N ASP A 107 11.10 11.16 0.92
CA ASP A 107 11.98 12.26 0.54
C ASP A 107 12.42 12.98 1.82
N ILE A 108 13.71 13.02 2.07
CA ILE A 108 14.30 13.63 3.27
C ILE A 108 15.39 14.60 2.83
N GLY A 109 15.05 15.89 2.80
CA GLY A 109 15.95 16.94 2.34
C GLY A 109 16.41 16.79 0.89
N GLY A 110 15.54 16.26 0.02
CA GLY A 110 15.86 15.99 -1.39
C GLY A 110 16.48 14.61 -1.65
N TRP A 111 16.68 13.78 -0.62
CA TRP A 111 17.16 12.41 -0.75
C TRP A 111 16.00 11.43 -0.70
N GLN A 112 15.95 10.52 -1.68
CA GLN A 112 15.03 9.37 -1.64
C GLN A 112 15.61 8.26 -0.77
N VAL A 113 15.12 8.16 0.46
CA VAL A 113 15.58 7.16 1.43
C VAL A 113 14.62 5.99 1.45
N ILE A 114 15.15 4.78 1.29
CA ILE A 114 14.34 3.55 1.44
C ILE A 114 13.98 3.41 2.91
N THR A 115 12.68 3.40 3.21
CA THR A 115 12.16 3.30 4.58
C THR A 115 11.46 1.97 4.84
N GLY A 116 11.21 1.18 3.81
CA GLY A 116 10.53 -0.08 3.99
C GLY A 116 10.13 -0.76 2.70
N GLU A 117 9.12 -1.61 2.80
CA GLU A 117 8.55 -2.33 1.67
C GLU A 117 7.04 -2.50 1.79
N VAL A 118 6.41 -2.64 0.63
CA VAL A 118 5.00 -3.05 0.49
C VAL A 118 4.96 -4.44 -0.11
N ARG A 119 4.25 -5.33 0.54
CA ARG A 119 3.89 -6.64 -0.02
C ARG A 119 2.42 -6.61 -0.40
N ALA A 120 2.13 -6.85 -1.66
CA ALA A 120 0.78 -6.84 -2.20
C ALA A 120 0.43 -8.17 -2.85
N GLU A 121 -0.81 -8.58 -2.68
CA GLU A 121 -1.36 -9.80 -3.27
C GLU A 121 -2.77 -9.53 -3.81
N GLN A 122 -3.04 -10.03 -5.02
CA GLN A 122 -4.36 -9.96 -5.64
C GLN A 122 -4.72 -11.31 -6.28
N PRO A 123 -5.63 -12.09 -5.68
CA PRO A 123 -6.20 -13.27 -6.30
C PRO A 123 -7.04 -12.91 -7.53
N LEU A 124 -7.15 -13.83 -8.50
CA LEU A 124 -7.94 -13.59 -9.73
C LEU A 124 -9.41 -13.20 -9.47
N PHE A 125 -9.99 -13.74 -8.41
CA PHE A 125 -11.38 -13.46 -7.98
C PHE A 125 -11.41 -12.98 -6.53
N GLY A 126 -10.53 -12.07 -6.17
CA GLY A 126 -10.41 -11.61 -4.79
C GLY A 126 -10.05 -10.14 -4.68
N GLU A 127 -9.97 -9.70 -3.43
CA GLU A 127 -9.60 -8.33 -3.09
C GLU A 127 -8.09 -8.15 -3.16
N LEU A 128 -7.67 -6.94 -3.51
CA LEU A 128 -6.29 -6.50 -3.31
C LEU A 128 -6.04 -6.40 -1.81
N THR A 129 -5.04 -7.13 -1.34
CA THR A 129 -4.52 -7.04 0.02
C THR A 129 -3.09 -6.54 -0.03
N TYR A 130 -2.71 -5.67 0.88
CA TYR A 130 -1.34 -5.21 1.01
C TYR A 130 -0.97 -4.96 2.47
N SER A 131 0.30 -5.18 2.76
CA SER A 131 0.91 -4.85 4.05
C SER A 131 2.06 -3.89 3.82
N VAL A 132 2.15 -2.87 4.66
CA VAL A 132 3.19 -1.85 4.62
C VAL A 132 4.10 -2.06 5.81
N GLU A 133 5.37 -2.31 5.56
CA GLU A 133 6.43 -2.34 6.57
C GLU A 133 7.27 -1.07 6.38
N ASP A 134 6.97 -0.02 7.14
CA ASP A 134 7.68 1.27 7.09
C ASP A 134 8.47 1.50 8.39
N THR A 135 9.78 1.66 8.26
CA THR A 135 10.70 1.94 9.36
C THR A 135 11.05 3.43 9.45
N GLY A 136 10.24 4.30 8.82
CA GLY A 136 10.50 5.72 8.67
C GLY A 136 10.47 6.55 9.94
N ALA A 137 9.90 6.04 11.04
CA ALA A 137 9.87 6.75 12.32
C ALA A 137 11.10 6.37 13.18
N TYR A 138 12.10 7.23 13.21
CA TYR A 138 13.37 6.92 13.89
C TYR A 138 13.33 7.13 15.41
N LEU A 139 12.54 8.07 15.91
CA LEU A 139 12.56 8.48 17.33
C LEU A 139 11.27 8.22 18.11
N ASN A 140 10.17 7.92 17.45
CA ASN A 140 8.92 7.58 18.12
C ASN A 140 8.66 6.08 17.98
N SER A 141 8.83 5.35 19.07
CA SER A 141 8.54 3.93 19.19
C SER A 141 7.05 3.59 19.09
N ASP A 142 6.18 4.57 18.97
CA ASP A 142 4.75 4.38 18.70
C ASP A 142 4.52 4.11 17.21
N SER A 143 5.16 3.02 16.74
CA SER A 143 5.12 2.56 15.36
C SER A 143 3.72 2.21 14.84
N ASP A 144 2.75 2.07 15.71
CA ASP A 144 1.38 1.71 15.35
C ASP A 144 0.52 2.91 14.91
N MET A 145 1.02 4.15 15.07
CA MET A 145 0.33 5.36 14.67
C MET A 145 1.12 6.13 13.61
N GLN A 146 1.41 5.46 12.49
CA GLN A 146 2.10 6.05 11.35
C GLN A 146 1.43 7.35 10.94
N GLY A 147 2.09 8.49 11.25
CA GLY A 147 1.72 9.81 10.75
C GLY A 147 0.30 10.26 11.06
N ALA A 148 -0.21 9.95 12.23
CA ALA A 148 -1.55 10.36 12.59
C ALA A 148 -1.64 11.87 12.72
N PHE A 149 -2.36 12.49 11.81
CA PHE A 149 -2.75 13.88 11.91
C PHE A 149 -4.01 14.01 12.78
N ILE A 150 -4.12 15.11 13.48
CA ILE A 150 -5.27 15.39 14.33
C ILE A 150 -6.22 16.34 13.59
N LEU A 151 -7.47 15.91 13.46
CA LEU A 151 -8.53 16.73 12.88
C LEU A 151 -8.74 18.02 13.68
N PRO A 152 -9.06 19.14 13.01
CA PRO A 152 -9.41 20.38 13.70
C PRO A 152 -10.56 20.20 14.68
N SER A 153 -10.52 20.90 15.80
CA SER A 153 -11.56 20.84 16.86
C SER A 153 -12.97 21.17 16.36
N SER A 154 -13.08 21.95 15.29
CA SER A 154 -14.36 22.24 14.62
C SER A 154 -15.02 21.01 13.97
N ILE A 155 -14.25 19.96 13.70
CA ILE A 155 -14.72 18.69 13.17
C ILE A 155 -15.04 17.71 14.29
N MET A 156 -14.22 17.72 15.35
CA MET A 156 -14.43 16.87 16.52
C MET A 156 -15.64 17.35 17.33
N SER A 157 -16.37 16.44 17.94
CA SER A 157 -17.48 16.79 18.83
C SER A 157 -16.96 17.48 20.10
N GLU A 158 -17.79 18.31 20.75
CA GLU A 158 -17.44 19.05 21.99
C GLU A 158 -16.94 18.18 23.15
N GLN A 159 -17.12 16.88 23.09
CA GLN A 159 -16.62 15.91 24.08
C GLN A 159 -15.15 15.57 23.96
N THR A 160 -14.48 15.97 22.88
CA THR A 160 -13.05 15.75 22.71
C THR A 160 -12.28 16.91 23.32
N THR A 161 -11.52 16.62 24.37
CA THR A 161 -10.61 17.62 24.94
C THR A 161 -9.55 17.99 23.90
N PRO A 162 -9.20 19.27 23.72
CA PRO A 162 -8.11 19.65 22.84
C PRO A 162 -6.85 18.87 23.22
N PRO A 163 -6.07 18.42 22.21
CA PRO A 163 -4.81 17.74 22.48
C PRO A 163 -3.93 18.59 23.39
N ASP A 164 -3.25 17.94 24.31
CA ASP A 164 -2.43 18.57 25.33
C ASP A 164 -1.33 19.40 24.62
N GLN A 165 -1.19 20.67 25.02
CA GLN A 165 -0.17 21.58 24.46
C GLN A 165 1.25 21.05 24.67
N GLN A 166 1.47 20.17 25.67
CA GLN A 166 2.76 19.54 25.93
C GLN A 166 3.28 18.69 24.76
N ARG A 167 2.41 17.96 24.05
CA ARG A 167 2.85 17.17 22.87
C ARG A 167 3.27 18.03 21.68
N LYS A 168 2.83 19.28 21.65
CA LYS A 168 3.16 20.25 20.60
C LYS A 168 4.65 20.54 20.50
N GLU A 169 5.37 20.38 21.58
CA GLU A 169 6.75 20.84 21.73
C GLU A 169 7.77 19.69 21.54
N GLU A 170 7.41 18.45 21.78
CA GLU A 170 8.36 17.32 21.79
C GLU A 170 9.11 17.14 20.46
N GLY A 171 8.43 17.15 19.32
CA GLY A 171 9.09 17.02 18.01
C GLY A 171 10.04 18.17 17.71
N ILE A 172 9.65 19.38 18.06
CA ILE A 172 10.45 20.61 17.83
C ILE A 172 11.60 20.72 18.83
N GLU A 173 11.40 20.36 20.09
CA GLU A 173 12.47 20.32 21.07
C GLU A 173 13.59 19.35 20.67
N GLN A 174 13.24 18.24 20.03
CA GLN A 174 14.22 17.30 19.50
C GLN A 174 15.06 17.93 18.40
N LEU A 175 14.47 18.73 17.48
CA LEU A 175 15.19 19.47 16.44
C LEU A 175 16.21 20.46 17.02
N GLY A 176 15.88 21.14 18.10
CA GLY A 176 16.79 22.07 18.78
C GLY A 176 18.07 21.44 19.35
N ARG A 177 18.10 20.13 19.49
CA ARG A 177 19.27 19.36 19.97
C ARG A 177 20.14 18.82 18.84
N MET A 178 19.75 19.04 17.58
CA MET A 178 20.44 18.51 16.40
C MET A 178 21.41 19.53 15.83
N ASP A 179 22.43 19.05 15.14
CA ASP A 179 23.38 19.88 14.43
C ASP A 179 22.76 20.49 13.15
N ASP A 180 23.27 21.65 12.72
CA ASP A 180 22.78 22.41 11.58
C ASP A 180 22.93 21.66 10.23
N GLY A 181 23.82 20.68 10.16
CA GLY A 181 24.08 19.88 8.97
C GLY A 181 23.11 18.71 8.77
N ASN A 182 21.95 18.70 9.43
CA ASN A 182 20.96 17.64 9.29
C ASN A 182 19.72 18.11 8.53
N VAL A 183 19.09 17.19 7.81
CA VAL A 183 17.76 17.31 7.21
C VAL A 183 16.83 16.28 7.83
N ALA A 184 15.55 16.59 7.86
CA ALA A 184 14.55 15.68 8.41
C ALA A 184 13.23 15.78 7.63
N ASP A 185 12.36 14.77 7.81
CA ASP A 185 10.95 14.92 7.54
C ASP A 185 10.16 15.13 8.85
N MET A 186 9.11 15.91 8.76
CA MET A 186 8.24 16.21 9.88
C MET A 186 6.80 16.34 9.42
N SER A 187 5.88 15.83 10.21
CA SER A 187 4.44 16.06 9.99
C SER A 187 3.89 17.03 11.04
N PHE A 188 2.90 17.82 10.63
CA PHE A 188 2.16 18.70 11.52
C PHE A 188 0.70 18.79 11.10
N SER A 189 -0.18 19.09 12.04
CA SER A 189 -1.59 19.36 11.79
C SER A 189 -1.88 20.86 11.83
N THR A 190 -2.97 21.29 11.21
CA THR A 190 -3.42 22.68 11.27
C THR A 190 -4.60 22.85 12.22
N MET A 191 -4.77 24.05 12.74
CA MET A 191 -5.88 24.39 13.64
C MET A 191 -7.25 24.36 12.96
N THR A 192 -7.27 24.62 11.64
CA THR A 192 -8.50 24.67 10.82
C THR A 192 -8.29 23.95 9.50
N LEU A 193 -9.39 23.53 8.88
CA LEU A 193 -9.35 23.10 7.48
C LEU A 193 -8.98 24.29 6.60
N MET A 194 -8.17 24.05 5.59
CA MET A 194 -7.78 25.08 4.61
C MET A 194 -7.62 24.51 3.20
N GLN A 195 -7.60 25.37 2.21
CA GLN A 195 -7.28 24.97 0.84
C GLN A 195 -5.79 24.62 0.74
N PRO A 196 -5.40 23.63 -0.08
CA PRO A 196 -3.99 23.25 -0.25
C PRO A 196 -3.10 24.45 -0.63
N GLU A 197 -3.61 25.36 -1.49
CA GLU A 197 -2.91 26.59 -1.90
C GLU A 197 -2.61 27.50 -0.73
N GLN A 198 -3.53 27.57 0.25
CA GLN A 198 -3.33 28.40 1.46
C GLN A 198 -2.23 27.81 2.32
N LEU A 199 -2.18 26.49 2.46
CA LEU A 199 -1.12 25.82 3.22
C LEU A 199 0.25 26.04 2.58
N LEU A 200 0.38 25.88 1.24
CA LEU A 200 1.64 26.15 0.55
C LEU A 200 2.09 27.61 0.69
N LYS A 201 1.16 28.58 0.64
CA LYS A 201 1.49 29.99 0.87
C LYS A 201 2.00 30.25 2.29
N LEU A 202 1.50 29.55 3.30
CA LEU A 202 2.02 29.66 4.68
C LEU A 202 3.45 29.09 4.78
N LEU A 203 3.83 28.19 3.90
CA LEU A 203 5.15 27.57 3.85
C LEU A 203 6.11 28.25 2.87
N GLU A 204 5.67 29.25 2.08
CA GLU A 204 6.48 29.93 1.06
C GLU A 204 7.75 30.58 1.61
N GLY A 205 7.76 30.99 2.88
CA GLY A 205 8.91 31.61 3.53
C GLY A 205 9.98 30.65 4.06
N TYR A 206 9.77 29.35 3.91
CA TYR A 206 10.64 28.31 4.46
C TYR A 206 11.31 27.51 3.33
N ASP A 207 12.56 27.11 3.54
CA ASP A 207 13.26 26.18 2.65
C ASP A 207 12.80 24.74 2.94
N LEU A 208 11.55 24.47 2.62
CA LEU A 208 10.89 23.19 2.88
C LEU A 208 10.16 22.69 1.65
N ALA A 209 10.17 21.40 1.47
CA ALA A 209 9.35 20.69 0.47
C ALA A 209 8.19 19.93 1.15
N VAL A 210 7.01 19.95 0.55
CA VAL A 210 5.82 19.24 1.07
C VAL A 210 5.67 17.92 0.33
N THR A 211 5.73 16.80 1.05
CA THR A 211 5.66 15.46 0.45
C THR A 211 4.26 14.87 0.44
N GLY A 212 3.34 15.43 1.24
CA GLY A 212 1.94 15.04 1.29
C GLY A 212 1.12 15.91 2.22
N MET A 213 -0.19 15.98 1.98
CA MET A 213 -1.13 16.72 2.82
C MET A 213 -2.33 15.84 3.15
N PRO A 214 -2.67 15.63 4.45
CA PRO A 214 -3.86 14.89 4.84
C PRO A 214 -5.11 15.66 4.41
N VAL A 215 -6.02 14.96 3.76
CA VAL A 215 -7.27 15.50 3.21
C VAL A 215 -8.43 15.14 4.12
N TYR A 216 -9.26 16.11 4.45
CA TYR A 216 -10.54 15.86 5.09
C TYR A 216 -11.59 15.50 4.02
N ALA A 217 -12.18 14.34 4.17
CA ALA A 217 -13.14 13.80 3.21
C ALA A 217 -14.49 13.40 3.84
N GLY A 218 -14.89 14.08 4.92
CA GLY A 218 -16.20 13.91 5.56
C GLY A 218 -16.24 12.95 6.75
N GLU A 219 -15.10 12.41 7.16
CA GLU A 219 -14.97 11.49 8.29
C GLU A 219 -15.53 12.10 9.57
N LEU A 220 -16.20 11.30 10.39
CA LEU A 220 -16.84 11.63 11.67
C LEU A 220 -18.07 12.56 11.56
N LYS A 221 -18.30 13.24 10.45
CA LYS A 221 -19.49 14.11 10.25
C LYS A 221 -20.49 13.52 9.27
N GLU A 222 -20.03 13.05 8.12
CA GLU A 222 -20.90 12.51 7.08
C GLU A 222 -21.03 10.98 7.20
N PHE A 223 -19.99 10.32 7.71
CA PHE A 223 -19.94 8.87 7.92
C PHE A 223 -18.98 8.48 9.04
N GLU A 224 -19.23 7.32 9.62
CA GLU A 224 -18.36 6.76 10.65
C GLU A 224 -17.16 6.03 10.03
N VAL A 225 -15.99 6.27 10.60
CA VAL A 225 -14.77 5.51 10.31
C VAL A 225 -14.24 4.90 11.59
N GLY A 226 -13.55 3.76 11.48
CA GLY A 226 -12.82 3.22 12.61
C GLY A 226 -11.82 4.26 13.11
N SER A 227 -11.93 4.65 14.38
CA SER A 227 -11.00 5.57 15.01
C SER A 227 -10.27 4.86 16.14
N ASN A 228 -8.96 5.04 16.23
CA ASN A 228 -8.19 4.64 17.40
C ASN A 228 -8.16 5.82 18.39
N ILE A 229 -8.51 5.55 19.63
CA ILE A 229 -8.46 6.52 20.71
C ILE A 229 -7.22 6.21 21.56
N ALA A 230 -6.18 7.01 21.41
CA ALA A 230 -5.00 6.91 22.27
C ALA A 230 -5.16 7.82 23.48
N GLY A 231 -5.05 7.26 24.68
CA GLY A 231 -5.14 8.01 25.93
C GLY A 231 -6.51 8.64 26.24
N GLY A 232 -7.58 8.22 25.54
CA GLY A 232 -8.95 8.67 25.80
C GLY A 232 -9.30 10.06 25.26
N LYS A 233 -8.43 10.71 24.46
CA LYS A 233 -8.62 12.10 24.04
C LYS A 233 -8.30 12.41 22.58
N ASP A 234 -7.45 11.64 21.94
CA ASP A 234 -7.00 11.90 20.57
C ASP A 234 -7.69 10.95 19.60
N TYR A 235 -8.38 11.50 18.61
CA TYR A 235 -8.98 10.72 17.53
C TYR A 235 -8.05 10.69 16.35
N TYR A 236 -7.53 9.52 16.07
CA TYR A 236 -6.78 9.23 14.86
C TYR A 236 -7.73 8.61 13.85
N VAL A 237 -7.92 9.31 12.75
CA VAL A 237 -8.77 8.86 11.66
C VAL A 237 -7.88 8.50 10.47
N PRO A 238 -8.04 7.30 9.89
CA PRO A 238 -7.42 7.02 8.61
C PRO A 238 -7.83 8.09 7.60
N HIS A 239 -6.87 8.69 6.91
CA HIS A 239 -7.10 9.81 6.00
C HIS A 239 -6.61 9.48 4.60
N LEU A 240 -7.07 10.26 3.63
CA LEU A 240 -6.48 10.33 2.31
C LEU A 240 -5.38 11.39 2.30
N THR A 241 -4.35 11.16 1.50
CA THR A 241 -3.23 12.10 1.33
C THR A 241 -3.25 12.68 -0.07
N LEU A 242 -3.32 14.02 -0.15
CA LEU A 242 -3.01 14.75 -1.37
C LEU A 242 -1.51 14.65 -1.60
N ARG A 243 -1.13 14.03 -2.69
CA ARG A 243 0.25 13.77 -3.10
C ARG A 243 0.63 14.60 -4.32
N PRO A 244 1.92 14.84 -4.58
CA PRO A 244 2.38 15.43 -5.83
C PRO A 244 1.83 14.71 -7.06
N LEU A 245 1.78 15.40 -8.19
CA LEU A 245 1.15 14.95 -9.42
C LEU A 245 1.63 13.57 -9.84
N TYR A 246 0.66 12.71 -10.15
CA TYR A 246 0.84 11.43 -10.80
C TYR A 246 0.04 11.42 -12.09
N ALA A 247 0.64 10.96 -13.16
CA ALA A 247 -0.07 10.73 -14.41
C ALA A 247 0.16 9.28 -14.84
N PHE A 248 -0.95 8.59 -15.10
CA PHE A 248 -0.96 7.26 -15.69
C PHE A 248 -1.46 7.34 -17.12
N GLU A 249 -0.87 6.56 -18.02
CA GLU A 249 -1.35 6.39 -19.37
C GLU A 249 -2.63 5.53 -19.40
N GLU A 250 -3.29 5.46 -20.56
CA GLU A 250 -4.51 4.65 -20.72
C GLU A 250 -4.30 3.16 -20.40
N ASP A 251 -3.10 2.65 -20.67
CA ASP A 251 -2.69 1.28 -20.36
C ASP A 251 -2.21 1.06 -18.91
N ASN A 252 -2.46 2.03 -18.02
CA ASN A 252 -2.07 2.03 -16.60
C ASN A 252 -0.57 2.18 -16.32
N ARG A 253 0.27 2.40 -17.32
CA ARG A 253 1.68 2.72 -17.08
C ARG A 253 1.83 4.12 -16.49
N LEU A 254 2.75 4.24 -15.54
CA LEU A 254 3.08 5.52 -14.95
C LEU A 254 3.94 6.34 -15.93
N SER A 255 3.43 7.48 -16.40
CA SER A 255 4.13 8.35 -17.35
C SER A 255 4.83 9.52 -16.66
N MET A 256 4.30 10.02 -15.55
CA MET A 256 4.84 11.15 -14.80
C MET A 256 4.58 10.99 -13.31
N TRP A 257 5.52 11.47 -12.48
CA TRP A 257 5.34 11.57 -11.03
C TRP A 257 6.09 12.79 -10.48
N GLY A 258 5.52 13.39 -9.45
CA GLY A 258 6.16 14.42 -8.63
C GLY A 258 6.78 13.83 -7.36
N LEU A 259 7.81 14.47 -6.85
CA LEU A 259 8.44 14.08 -5.59
C LEU A 259 7.85 14.85 -4.40
N TYR A 260 7.63 16.13 -4.56
CA TYR A 260 7.14 17.06 -3.53
C TYR A 260 6.45 18.26 -4.16
N PHE A 261 5.72 18.99 -3.34
CA PHE A 261 5.19 20.32 -3.69
C PHE A 261 6.13 21.41 -3.18
N THR A 262 6.22 22.47 -3.94
CA THR A 262 6.92 23.71 -3.58
C THR A 262 5.96 24.91 -3.66
N ALA A 263 6.41 26.08 -3.24
CA ALA A 263 5.64 27.32 -3.40
C ALA A 263 5.26 27.61 -4.87
N GLU A 264 6.05 27.14 -5.83
CA GLU A 264 5.77 27.30 -7.28
C GLU A 264 4.54 26.52 -7.73
N ASP A 265 4.15 25.48 -6.99
CA ASP A 265 3.01 24.62 -7.34
C ASP A 265 1.66 25.18 -6.88
N VAL A 266 1.63 26.32 -6.17
CA VAL A 266 0.38 26.98 -5.76
C VAL A 266 -0.58 27.17 -6.94
N GLY A 267 -0.08 27.58 -8.10
CA GLY A 267 -0.88 27.74 -9.31
C GLY A 267 -1.38 26.46 -9.96
N LYS A 268 -0.80 25.30 -9.58
CA LYS A 268 -1.14 23.96 -10.12
C LYS A 268 -1.95 23.11 -9.17
N MET A 269 -2.30 23.60 -7.98
CA MET A 269 -2.99 22.80 -6.97
C MET A 269 -4.35 22.28 -7.44
N SER A 270 -5.05 23.02 -8.31
CA SER A 270 -6.29 22.53 -8.93
C SER A 270 -6.06 21.26 -9.78
N GLU A 271 -4.92 21.15 -10.45
CA GLU A 271 -4.56 19.95 -11.21
C GLU A 271 -4.23 18.78 -10.29
N HIS A 272 -3.46 19.01 -9.23
CA HIS A 272 -3.12 17.99 -8.23
C HIS A 272 -4.37 17.45 -7.53
N THR A 273 -5.30 18.32 -7.15
CA THR A 273 -6.56 17.90 -6.51
C THR A 273 -7.47 17.14 -7.47
N ALA A 274 -7.56 17.59 -8.74
CA ALA A 274 -8.32 16.86 -9.75
C ALA A 274 -7.74 15.46 -10.02
N ASN A 275 -6.42 15.34 -10.07
CA ASN A 275 -5.74 14.06 -10.22
C ASN A 275 -6.00 13.12 -9.05
N MET A 276 -5.90 13.63 -7.81
CA MET A 276 -6.22 12.83 -6.62
C MET A 276 -7.65 12.27 -6.69
N ILE A 277 -8.63 13.10 -7.06
CA ILE A 277 -10.02 12.66 -7.21
C ILE A 277 -10.16 11.62 -8.33
N SER A 278 -9.45 11.82 -9.44
CA SER A 278 -9.44 10.86 -10.56
C SER A 278 -8.82 9.52 -10.16
N ASP A 279 -7.69 9.54 -9.45
CA ASP A 279 -7.03 8.34 -8.95
C ASP A 279 -7.90 7.58 -7.95
N LEU A 280 -8.52 8.29 -7.01
CA LEU A 280 -9.44 7.69 -6.03
C LEU A 280 -10.67 7.08 -6.73
N LYS A 281 -11.21 7.78 -7.74
CA LYS A 281 -12.30 7.26 -8.56
C LYS A 281 -11.88 5.98 -9.28
N TRP A 282 -10.75 6.02 -9.98
CA TRP A 282 -10.22 4.85 -10.69
C TRP A 282 -10.01 3.66 -9.74
N LEU A 283 -9.40 3.88 -8.58
CA LEU A 283 -9.15 2.83 -7.59
C LEU A 283 -10.45 2.19 -7.11
N THR A 284 -11.44 3.00 -6.74
CA THR A 284 -12.72 2.53 -6.20
C THR A 284 -13.63 1.86 -7.23
N GLU A 285 -13.47 2.18 -8.52
CA GLU A 285 -14.24 1.58 -9.62
C GLU A 285 -13.56 0.33 -10.20
N SER A 286 -12.22 0.27 -10.17
CA SER A 286 -11.46 -0.79 -10.86
C SER A 286 -11.09 -1.96 -9.94
N ILE A 287 -10.92 -1.73 -8.64
CA ILE A 287 -10.32 -2.72 -7.72
C ILE A 287 -11.19 -2.88 -6.46
N GLN A 288 -11.29 -4.12 -5.99
CA GLN A 288 -11.84 -4.42 -4.66
C GLN A 288 -10.68 -4.50 -3.66
N TYR A 289 -10.80 -3.80 -2.54
CA TYR A 289 -9.83 -3.79 -1.44
C TYR A 289 -10.51 -3.46 -0.11
N ASN A 290 -9.85 -3.76 0.99
CA ASN A 290 -10.39 -3.41 2.31
C ASN A 290 -10.47 -1.87 2.47
N GLY A 291 -11.67 -1.36 2.75
CA GLY A 291 -11.92 0.08 2.87
C GLY A 291 -12.51 0.75 1.61
N VAL A 292 -12.72 0.01 0.51
CA VAL A 292 -13.28 0.57 -0.74
C VAL A 292 -14.62 1.29 -0.55
N ASP A 293 -15.46 0.82 0.36
CA ASP A 293 -16.76 1.46 0.61
C ASP A 293 -16.63 2.77 1.39
N ILE A 294 -15.62 2.90 2.24
CA ILE A 294 -15.27 4.16 2.90
C ILE A 294 -14.75 5.14 1.85
N ASP A 295 -13.88 4.69 0.96
CA ASP A 295 -13.31 5.54 -0.09
C ASP A 295 -14.34 5.99 -1.12
N LYS A 296 -15.38 5.22 -1.38
CA LYS A 296 -16.53 5.66 -2.19
C LYS A 296 -17.28 6.81 -1.50
N GLN A 297 -17.45 6.76 -0.18
CA GLN A 297 -18.08 7.85 0.59
C GLN A 297 -17.18 9.09 0.59
N ARG A 298 -15.87 8.94 0.79
CA ARG A 298 -14.87 10.00 0.68
C ARG A 298 -14.90 10.66 -0.71
N LEU A 299 -14.91 9.85 -1.77
CA LEU A 299 -15.01 10.34 -3.16
C LEU A 299 -16.28 11.16 -3.38
N ALA A 300 -17.42 10.71 -2.85
CA ALA A 300 -18.68 11.44 -2.95
C ALA A 300 -18.60 12.80 -2.24
N TYR A 301 -18.00 12.83 -1.05
CA TYR A 301 -17.75 14.06 -0.29
C TYR A 301 -16.85 15.03 -1.05
N LEU A 302 -15.70 14.55 -1.53
CA LEU A 302 -14.72 15.39 -2.24
C LEU A 302 -15.27 15.98 -3.54
N LYS A 303 -16.08 15.23 -4.27
CA LYS A 303 -16.78 15.74 -5.48
C LYS A 303 -17.75 16.87 -5.15
N LYS A 304 -18.37 16.86 -3.98
CA LYS A 304 -19.37 17.86 -3.56
C LYS A 304 -18.75 19.09 -2.91
N HIS A 305 -17.70 18.91 -2.09
CA HIS A 305 -17.15 19.94 -1.22
C HIS A 305 -15.77 20.43 -1.63
N GLY A 306 -15.11 19.73 -2.58
CA GLY A 306 -13.72 19.99 -2.95
C GLY A 306 -12.73 19.42 -1.93
N VAL A 307 -11.45 19.65 -2.16
CA VAL A 307 -10.36 19.15 -1.34
C VAL A 307 -9.97 20.21 -0.31
N GLN A 308 -10.00 19.84 0.96
CA GLN A 308 -9.50 20.63 2.07
C GLN A 308 -8.49 19.80 2.86
N VAL A 309 -7.41 20.42 3.31
CA VAL A 309 -6.32 19.77 4.05
C VAL A 309 -6.27 20.28 5.49
N TYR A 310 -5.71 19.45 6.38
CA TYR A 310 -5.60 19.79 7.80
C TYR A 310 -4.20 19.50 8.38
N GLY A 311 -3.19 19.49 7.52
CA GLY A 311 -1.80 19.31 7.89
C GLY A 311 -0.91 19.10 6.68
N ALA A 312 0.36 18.83 6.92
CA ALA A 312 1.33 18.44 5.91
C ALA A 312 2.42 17.54 6.49
N THR A 313 3.02 16.74 5.62
CA THR A 313 4.36 16.18 5.83
C THR A 313 5.32 17.02 5.00
N VAL A 314 6.33 17.57 5.66
CA VAL A 314 7.35 18.44 5.08
C VAL A 314 8.72 17.87 5.30
N THR A 315 9.65 18.23 4.44
CA THR A 315 11.05 17.83 4.57
C THR A 315 11.97 18.99 4.22
N GLY A 316 13.11 19.05 4.90
CA GLY A 316 14.14 20.08 4.68
C GLY A 316 15.12 20.20 5.84
N PRO A 317 15.91 21.28 5.87
CA PRO A 317 16.87 21.54 6.92
C PRO A 317 16.20 21.61 8.31
N VAL A 318 16.83 21.00 9.32
CA VAL A 318 16.27 20.97 10.69
C VAL A 318 15.99 22.37 11.25
N ARG A 319 16.78 23.37 10.89
CA ARG A 319 16.57 24.76 11.33
C ARG A 319 15.35 25.43 10.67
N GLU A 320 15.03 25.05 9.44
CA GLU A 320 13.81 25.52 8.78
C GLU A 320 12.56 24.84 9.38
N LEU A 321 12.64 23.55 9.67
CA LEU A 321 11.58 22.81 10.36
C LEU A 321 11.32 23.39 11.75
N GLU A 322 12.35 23.77 12.49
CA GLU A 322 12.22 24.38 13.83
C GLU A 322 11.43 25.69 13.82
N LYS A 323 11.57 26.50 12.76
CA LYS A 323 10.83 27.76 12.61
C LYS A 323 9.32 27.58 12.47
N LEU A 324 8.84 26.41 12.09
CA LEU A 324 7.40 26.13 11.95
C LEU A 324 6.62 26.30 13.26
N LYS A 325 7.28 26.22 14.42
CA LYS A 325 6.67 26.52 15.73
C LYS A 325 6.15 27.95 15.85
N GLU A 326 6.71 28.88 15.07
CA GLU A 326 6.33 30.29 15.06
C GLU A 326 4.98 30.53 14.37
N GLN A 327 4.51 29.56 13.57
CA GLN A 327 3.22 29.65 12.89
C GLN A 327 2.08 29.26 13.84
N PRO A 328 1.19 30.18 14.18
CA PRO A 328 0.11 29.92 15.13
C PRO A 328 -0.94 28.96 14.61
N GLN A 329 -1.01 28.74 13.29
CA GLN A 329 -1.93 27.81 12.65
C GLN A 329 -1.48 26.36 12.76
N PHE A 330 -0.19 26.09 13.06
CA PHE A 330 0.38 24.74 13.09
C PHE A 330 0.44 24.20 14.52
N ARG A 331 0.26 22.87 14.62
CA ARG A 331 0.26 22.13 15.88
C ARG A 331 0.63 20.68 15.66
N GLU A 332 0.85 19.95 16.75
CA GLU A 332 1.10 18.50 16.73
C GLU A 332 2.25 18.11 15.80
N PHE A 333 3.39 18.71 16.06
CA PHE A 333 4.60 18.42 15.31
C PHE A 333 5.15 17.04 15.66
N ARG A 334 5.39 16.22 14.64
CA ARG A 334 5.96 14.88 14.78
C ARG A 334 7.16 14.77 13.89
N LEU A 335 8.31 14.60 14.51
CA LEU A 335 9.55 14.38 13.82
C LEU A 335 9.59 12.97 13.26
N GLY A 336 9.86 12.86 11.98
CA GLY A 336 10.07 11.60 11.29
C GLY A 336 11.55 11.21 11.27
N ARG A 337 12.05 10.85 10.10
CA ARG A 337 13.43 10.43 9.90
C ARG A 337 14.36 11.61 9.76
N ILE A 338 15.61 11.41 10.16
CA ILE A 338 16.69 12.39 10.07
C ILE A 338 17.81 11.79 9.25
N GLU A 339 18.37 12.61 8.37
CA GLU A 339 19.55 12.26 7.57
C GLU A 339 20.58 13.39 7.67
N VAL A 340 21.84 13.03 7.52
CA VAL A 340 22.92 14.00 7.46
C VAL A 340 22.92 14.63 6.06
N TRP A 341 22.89 15.97 6.00
CA TRP A 341 23.06 16.67 4.74
C TRP A 341 24.53 16.53 4.29
N ASN A 342 24.73 15.96 3.11
CA ASN A 342 26.07 15.88 2.54
C ASN A 342 26.37 17.19 1.80
N TRP A 343 27.28 17.98 2.35
CA TRP A 343 27.70 19.28 1.82
C TRP A 343 28.85 19.14 0.79
N ASP A 344 29.08 17.97 0.18
CA ASP A 344 30.17 17.77 -0.79
C ASP A 344 29.86 18.37 -2.15
#